data_bfa696957ae34d828746def25e817d48
#
_entry.id   bfa696957ae34d828746def25e817d48
#
_cell.length_a   1.000
_cell.length_b   1.000
_cell.length_c   1.000
_cell.angle_alpha   90.00
_cell.angle_beta   90.00
_cell.angle_gamma   90.00
#
_symmetry.space_group_name_H-M   'P 1'
#
loop_
_entity.id
_entity.type
_entity.pdbx_description
1 polymer ?
#
loop_
_entity_poly.entity_id
_entity_poly.type
_entity_poly.pdbx_seq_one_letter_code
_entity_poly.pdbx_strand_id
1 'polypeptide(L)'
;MTSAVLTPDLAARTLQLVDVPSESRSEAALVALVREILPGEPLYDDGEVLLYGDPAAPVVLAGHLDTIPPQENIPGRIDNGAVHGLGASDMKGGVAVMIELALAGVPGRYLFFTREEIPVVESPLPTFFETGLIADARLAVVLEPTDCILHAGCLGNIQARVTFRGESAHSARPWTGVNAIHELVRGLQPLVELAPLDVELDGLTFREVVSAVRVSGGIAATVIPAEASAELNFRYAPGRSREEAEARLRELVPSGELEVLSNSPSAPPALTNPLAEALRARVPDVAPKQAWTPVAQFAEQGIDAINYGPGATAYAHKRDEQIAVASLDRCWETLHAFLDSV
;
A
#
# COMPACT_ATOMS: atom_id res chain seq x y z
N MET A 1 13.20 -18.13 -35.62
CA MET A 1 14.20 -17.19 -35.11
C MET A 1 13.50 -16.29 -34.14
N THR A 2 13.56 -16.60 -32.87
CA THR A 2 13.05 -15.73 -31.81
C THR A 2 13.92 -14.47 -31.79
N SER A 3 13.38 -13.35 -32.24
CA SER A 3 14.04 -12.04 -32.05
C SER A 3 14.27 -11.88 -30.55
N ALA A 4 15.51 -11.71 -30.14
CA ALA A 4 15.82 -11.36 -28.78
C ALA A 4 15.11 -10.02 -28.51
N VAL A 5 14.11 -10.01 -27.64
CA VAL A 5 13.49 -8.78 -27.15
C VAL A 5 14.58 -8.05 -26.39
N LEU A 6 14.96 -6.86 -26.88
CA LEU A 6 15.94 -6.03 -26.18
C LEU A 6 15.28 -5.54 -24.88
N THR A 7 15.89 -5.88 -23.75
CA THR A 7 15.46 -5.35 -22.44
C THR A 7 15.59 -3.82 -22.47
N PRO A 8 14.53 -3.06 -22.15
CA PRO A 8 14.59 -1.60 -22.12
C PRO A 8 15.55 -1.10 -21.03
N ASP A 9 15.96 0.16 -21.11
CA ASP A 9 16.77 0.78 -20.04
C ASP A 9 15.87 1.18 -18.86
N LEU A 10 15.48 0.17 -18.07
CA LEU A 10 14.62 0.34 -16.89
C LEU A 10 15.26 1.22 -15.82
N ALA A 11 16.59 1.21 -15.71
CA ALA A 11 17.28 2.06 -14.75
C ALA A 11 17.16 3.54 -15.13
N ALA A 12 17.36 3.89 -16.42
CA ALA A 12 17.17 5.26 -16.88
C ALA A 12 15.71 5.70 -16.76
N ARG A 13 14.74 4.83 -17.08
CA ARG A 13 13.33 5.12 -16.91
C ARG A 13 12.98 5.36 -15.45
N THR A 14 13.42 4.50 -14.54
CA THR A 14 13.18 4.66 -13.09
C THR A 14 13.77 5.98 -12.59
N LEU A 15 15.03 6.31 -12.98
CA LEU A 15 15.65 7.57 -12.59
C LEU A 15 14.87 8.79 -13.11
N GLN A 16 14.40 8.74 -14.37
CA GLN A 16 13.56 9.80 -14.94
C GLN A 16 12.31 10.06 -14.10
N LEU A 17 11.64 8.99 -13.63
CA LEU A 17 10.45 9.13 -12.78
C LEU A 17 10.81 9.62 -11.36
N VAL A 18 11.91 9.14 -10.79
CA VAL A 18 12.41 9.55 -9.47
C VAL A 18 12.70 11.05 -9.43
N ASP A 19 13.31 11.60 -10.50
CA ASP A 19 13.68 13.01 -10.59
C ASP A 19 12.49 13.96 -10.76
N VAL A 20 11.27 13.44 -10.99
CA VAL A 20 10.04 14.24 -10.99
C VAL A 20 9.38 14.14 -9.61
N PRO A 21 9.34 15.24 -8.82
CA PRO A 21 8.66 15.24 -7.53
C PRO A 21 7.17 14.91 -7.68
N SER A 22 6.67 14.03 -6.82
CA SER A 22 5.27 13.58 -6.84
C SER A 22 4.77 13.23 -5.42
N GLU A 23 5.09 14.07 -4.43
CA GLU A 23 4.51 13.91 -3.09
C GLU A 23 2.98 13.90 -3.20
N SER A 24 2.32 13.03 -2.39
CA SER A 24 0.86 12.89 -2.40
C SER A 24 0.15 14.25 -2.38
N ARG A 25 -0.85 14.43 -3.24
CA ARG A 25 -1.56 15.67 -3.58
C ARG A 25 -0.77 16.66 -4.45
N SER A 26 0.42 16.29 -4.96
CA SER A 26 1.27 17.14 -5.82
C SER A 26 1.84 16.37 -7.02
N GLU A 27 1.12 15.36 -7.52
CA GLU A 27 1.58 14.39 -8.54
C GLU A 27 1.44 14.89 -9.99
N ALA A 28 0.82 16.04 -10.21
CA ALA A 28 0.44 16.52 -11.55
C ALA A 28 1.60 16.51 -12.58
N ALA A 29 2.83 16.80 -12.14
CA ALA A 29 4.00 16.78 -13.01
C ALA A 29 4.36 15.34 -13.46
N LEU A 30 4.26 14.36 -12.56
CA LEU A 30 4.54 12.95 -12.89
C LEU A 30 3.41 12.36 -13.74
N VAL A 31 2.15 12.68 -13.45
CA VAL A 31 0.99 12.32 -14.30
C VAL A 31 1.19 12.84 -15.73
N ALA A 32 1.59 14.11 -15.89
CA ALA A 32 1.87 14.70 -17.20
C ALA A 32 3.04 13.98 -17.92
N LEU A 33 4.09 13.63 -17.21
CA LEU A 33 5.22 12.88 -17.78
C LEU A 33 4.79 11.48 -18.24
N VAL A 34 4.02 10.74 -17.44
CA VAL A 34 3.51 9.41 -17.83
C VAL A 34 2.66 9.50 -19.09
N ARG A 35 1.79 10.52 -19.17
CA ARG A 35 0.96 10.80 -20.35
C ARG A 35 1.80 11.10 -21.59
N GLU A 36 2.89 11.87 -21.45
CA GLU A 36 3.79 12.20 -22.55
C GLU A 36 4.57 10.98 -23.07
N ILE A 37 4.95 10.07 -22.18
CA ILE A 37 5.74 8.88 -22.53
C ILE A 37 4.88 7.81 -23.22
N LEU A 38 3.64 7.61 -22.76
CA LEU A 38 2.80 6.54 -23.27
C LEU A 38 2.18 6.90 -24.61
N PRO A 39 2.19 5.99 -25.62
CA PRO A 39 1.69 6.27 -26.95
C PRO A 39 0.16 6.19 -27.00
N GLY A 40 -0.41 7.04 -27.86
CA GLY A 40 -1.85 7.03 -28.17
C GLY A 40 -2.71 7.71 -27.10
N GLU A 41 -4.03 7.56 -27.26
CA GLU A 41 -4.99 8.14 -26.35
C GLU A 41 -5.24 7.18 -25.18
N PRO A 42 -5.36 7.67 -23.93
CA PRO A 42 -5.75 6.84 -22.80
C PRO A 42 -7.19 6.33 -22.95
N LEU A 43 -7.46 5.16 -22.39
CA LEU A 43 -8.83 4.64 -22.22
C LEU A 43 -9.61 5.45 -21.18
N TYR A 44 -8.87 6.04 -20.22
CA TYR A 44 -9.40 6.94 -19.19
C TYR A 44 -8.30 7.89 -18.71
N ASP A 45 -8.67 9.17 -18.50
CA ASP A 45 -7.81 10.20 -17.93
C ASP A 45 -8.67 11.27 -17.26
N ASP A 46 -8.61 11.40 -15.96
CA ASP A 46 -9.22 12.48 -15.18
C ASP A 46 -8.19 13.40 -14.52
N GLY A 47 -6.90 13.17 -14.79
CA GLY A 47 -5.78 13.89 -14.20
C GLY A 47 -5.25 13.25 -12.90
N GLU A 48 -5.95 12.29 -12.31
CA GLU A 48 -5.55 11.56 -11.10
C GLU A 48 -5.40 10.06 -11.37
N VAL A 49 -6.17 9.53 -12.32
CA VAL A 49 -6.11 8.15 -12.79
C VAL A 49 -5.91 8.16 -14.31
N LEU A 50 -4.95 7.34 -14.77
CA LEU A 50 -4.70 7.09 -16.19
C LEU A 50 -4.88 5.59 -16.46
N LEU A 51 -5.66 5.23 -17.49
CA LEU A 51 -5.77 3.86 -17.97
C LEU A 51 -5.36 3.81 -19.44
N TYR A 52 -4.37 2.96 -19.75
CA TYR A 52 -3.87 2.70 -21.11
C TYR A 52 -3.94 1.20 -21.45
N GLY A 53 -3.69 0.87 -22.69
CA GLY A 53 -3.49 -0.50 -23.18
C GLY A 53 -4.70 -1.07 -23.90
N ASP A 54 -4.83 -2.40 -23.91
CA ASP A 54 -5.90 -3.13 -24.59
C ASP A 54 -7.14 -3.26 -23.67
N PRO A 55 -8.29 -2.66 -24.03
CA PRO A 55 -9.49 -2.76 -23.20
C PRO A 55 -10.06 -4.18 -23.07
N ALA A 56 -9.62 -5.12 -23.91
CA ALA A 56 -10.04 -6.52 -23.86
C ALA A 56 -9.06 -7.41 -23.05
N ALA A 57 -7.91 -6.90 -22.66
CA ALA A 57 -6.92 -7.68 -21.90
C ALA A 57 -7.50 -8.12 -20.54
N PRO A 58 -7.31 -9.39 -20.14
CA PRO A 58 -7.88 -9.90 -18.90
C PRO A 58 -7.11 -9.46 -17.64
N VAL A 59 -5.91 -8.90 -17.81
CA VAL A 59 -5.02 -8.48 -16.71
C VAL A 59 -4.89 -6.97 -16.67
N VAL A 60 -5.03 -6.42 -15.45
CA VAL A 60 -4.71 -5.02 -15.14
C VAL A 60 -3.40 -5.00 -14.37
N LEU A 61 -2.39 -4.29 -14.87
CA LEU A 61 -1.22 -3.89 -14.08
C LEU A 61 -1.52 -2.53 -13.45
N ALA A 62 -1.34 -2.39 -12.15
CA ALA A 62 -1.66 -1.16 -11.44
C ALA A 62 -0.48 -0.64 -10.61
N GLY A 63 -0.31 0.68 -10.58
CA GLY A 63 0.74 1.31 -9.80
C GLY A 63 0.44 2.76 -9.45
N HIS A 64 0.85 3.17 -8.23
CA HIS A 64 0.69 4.54 -7.79
C HIS A 64 1.86 5.43 -8.23
N LEU A 65 1.55 6.71 -8.41
CA LEU A 65 2.48 7.73 -8.86
C LEU A 65 3.01 8.61 -7.73
N ASP A 66 2.31 8.62 -6.60
CA ASP A 66 2.69 9.46 -5.48
C ASP A 66 3.81 8.82 -4.63
N THR A 67 4.38 9.66 -3.77
CA THR A 67 5.40 9.29 -2.80
C THR A 67 5.10 9.98 -1.46
N ILE A 68 5.70 9.46 -0.39
CA ILE A 68 5.82 10.17 0.88
C ILE A 68 6.63 11.48 0.70
N PRO A 69 6.65 12.39 1.70
CA PRO A 69 7.54 13.55 1.70
C PRO A 69 9.02 13.19 1.57
N PRO A 70 9.82 13.99 0.86
CA PRO A 70 11.24 13.72 0.64
C PRO A 70 12.06 13.77 1.94
N GLN A 71 13.07 12.88 2.01
CA GLN A 71 13.99 12.73 3.14
C GLN A 71 15.44 13.02 2.73
N GLU A 72 15.68 14.11 1.97
CA GLU A 72 16.97 14.47 1.38
C GLU A 72 17.47 13.42 0.37
N ASN A 73 16.56 12.71 -0.28
CA ASN A 73 16.82 11.62 -1.22
C ASN A 73 16.35 11.94 -2.66
N ILE A 74 16.28 13.21 -3.00
CA ILE A 74 16.15 13.77 -4.36
C ILE A 74 17.27 14.81 -4.57
N PRO A 75 17.86 14.92 -5.79
CA PRO A 75 17.62 14.10 -6.99
C PRO A 75 18.10 12.66 -6.83
N GLY A 76 17.58 11.78 -7.70
CA GLY A 76 18.02 10.39 -7.77
C GLY A 76 19.43 10.24 -8.40
N ARG A 77 19.95 9.02 -8.37
CA ARG A 77 21.20 8.64 -9.05
C ARG A 77 21.22 7.15 -9.35
N ILE A 78 21.95 6.77 -10.37
CA ILE A 78 22.31 5.37 -10.63
C ILE A 78 23.71 5.14 -10.10
N ASP A 79 23.89 4.19 -9.21
CA ASP A 79 25.19 3.83 -8.64
C ASP A 79 25.19 2.36 -8.21
N ASN A 80 26.34 1.68 -8.40
CA ASN A 80 26.56 0.30 -7.96
C ASN A 80 25.45 -0.70 -8.36
N GLY A 81 24.86 -0.55 -9.56
CA GLY A 81 23.80 -1.44 -10.06
C GLY A 81 22.43 -1.22 -9.41
N ALA A 82 22.21 -0.07 -8.79
CA ALA A 82 20.94 0.34 -8.21
C ALA A 82 20.56 1.77 -8.63
N VAL A 83 19.26 2.05 -8.68
CA VAL A 83 18.70 3.40 -8.76
C VAL A 83 18.33 3.82 -7.34
N HIS A 84 18.95 4.93 -6.89
CA HIS A 84 18.71 5.52 -5.58
C HIS A 84 17.83 6.75 -5.72
N GLY A 85 16.88 6.93 -4.81
CA GLY A 85 16.05 8.11 -4.73
C GLY A 85 14.64 7.81 -4.22
N LEU A 86 13.89 8.84 -3.91
CA LEU A 86 12.53 8.76 -3.37
C LEU A 86 11.58 8.09 -4.36
N GLY A 87 10.87 7.06 -3.90
CA GLY A 87 9.94 6.29 -4.72
C GLY A 87 10.62 5.26 -5.64
N ALA A 88 11.97 5.14 -5.64
CA ALA A 88 12.66 4.18 -6.49
C ALA A 88 12.17 2.76 -6.25
N SER A 89 11.97 2.37 -4.99
CA SER A 89 11.41 1.09 -4.58
C SER A 89 9.89 1.11 -4.50
N ASP A 90 9.31 2.21 -3.99
CA ASP A 90 7.88 2.38 -3.68
C ASP A 90 7.30 3.62 -4.37
N MET A 91 6.63 3.51 -5.61
CA MET A 91 6.82 2.32 -6.46
C MET A 91 7.17 2.73 -7.91
N LYS A 92 7.95 3.83 -8.09
CA LYS A 92 8.34 4.33 -9.43
C LYS A 92 9.12 3.30 -10.26
N GLY A 93 9.85 2.37 -9.62
CA GLY A 93 10.45 1.23 -10.31
C GLY A 93 9.40 0.29 -10.91
N GLY A 94 8.31 0.02 -10.19
CA GLY A 94 7.15 -0.72 -10.72
C GLY A 94 6.46 0.03 -11.85
N VAL A 95 6.27 1.34 -11.69
CA VAL A 95 5.71 2.21 -12.74
C VAL A 95 6.59 2.20 -14.00
N ALA A 96 7.92 2.23 -13.85
CA ALA A 96 8.85 2.14 -14.98
C ALA A 96 8.68 0.82 -15.75
N VAL A 97 8.54 -0.30 -15.05
CA VAL A 97 8.26 -1.61 -15.67
C VAL A 97 6.94 -1.57 -16.43
N MET A 98 5.86 -1.02 -15.85
CA MET A 98 4.57 -0.88 -16.52
C MET A 98 4.66 -0.05 -17.81
N ILE A 99 5.35 1.10 -17.76
CA ILE A 99 5.55 1.97 -18.91
C ILE A 99 6.29 1.22 -20.03
N GLU A 100 7.38 0.54 -19.71
CA GLU A 100 8.18 -0.16 -20.71
C GLU A 100 7.48 -1.39 -21.31
N LEU A 101 6.60 -2.07 -20.53
CA LEU A 101 5.72 -3.11 -21.06
C LEU A 101 4.70 -2.53 -22.05
N ALA A 102 4.08 -1.40 -21.71
CA ALA A 102 3.14 -0.71 -22.58
C ALA A 102 3.82 -0.22 -23.88
N LEU A 103 5.02 0.36 -23.80
CA LEU A 103 5.82 0.79 -24.95
C LEU A 103 6.25 -0.37 -25.85
N ALA A 104 6.49 -1.54 -25.26
CA ALA A 104 6.79 -2.78 -26.00
C ALA A 104 5.55 -3.37 -26.67
N GLY A 105 4.36 -2.82 -26.45
CA GLY A 105 3.08 -3.30 -27.01
C GLY A 105 2.61 -4.63 -26.40
N VAL A 106 3.05 -4.93 -25.18
CA VAL A 106 2.62 -6.14 -24.45
C VAL A 106 1.14 -6.03 -24.11
N PRO A 107 0.30 -7.05 -24.40
CA PRO A 107 -1.12 -6.98 -24.11
C PRO A 107 -1.40 -6.85 -22.61
N GLY A 108 -2.12 -5.81 -22.20
CA GLY A 108 -2.46 -5.55 -20.80
C GLY A 108 -3.24 -4.23 -20.66
N ARG A 109 -3.88 -4.04 -19.51
CA ARG A 109 -4.42 -2.74 -19.09
C ARG A 109 -3.45 -2.17 -18.07
N TYR A 110 -3.01 -0.94 -18.27
CA TYR A 110 -2.01 -0.27 -17.45
C TYR A 110 -2.67 0.89 -16.71
N LEU A 111 -2.90 0.70 -15.41
CA LEU A 111 -3.60 1.64 -14.54
C LEU A 111 -2.61 2.37 -13.64
N PHE A 112 -2.48 3.68 -13.83
CA PHE A 112 -1.67 4.57 -13.01
C PHE A 112 -2.59 5.45 -12.19
N PHE A 113 -2.32 5.63 -10.90
CA PHE A 113 -3.19 6.41 -10.02
C PHE A 113 -2.38 7.17 -8.97
N THR A 114 -2.99 8.17 -8.35
CA THR A 114 -2.39 9.06 -7.35
C THR A 114 -2.89 8.72 -5.95
N ARG A 115 -2.28 9.32 -4.91
CA ARG A 115 -2.78 9.34 -3.53
C ARG A 115 -2.96 7.96 -2.88
N GLU A 116 -1.98 7.05 -3.09
CA GLU A 116 -1.91 5.79 -2.36
C GLU A 116 -1.35 5.97 -0.95
N GLU A 117 -0.32 6.81 -0.80
CA GLU A 117 0.48 6.99 0.41
C GLU A 117 -0.20 7.81 1.53
N ILE A 118 -1.47 8.15 1.34
CA ILE A 118 -2.28 8.92 2.27
C ILE A 118 -3.57 8.16 2.61
N PRO A 119 -4.41 8.66 3.54
CA PRO A 119 -5.62 7.92 3.93
C PRO A 119 -6.47 7.50 2.74
N VAL A 120 -6.90 6.23 2.72
CA VAL A 120 -7.64 5.59 1.61
C VAL A 120 -8.89 6.35 1.18
N VAL A 121 -9.47 7.17 2.07
CA VAL A 121 -10.63 8.03 1.76
C VAL A 121 -10.30 9.08 0.68
N GLU A 122 -9.03 9.39 0.48
CA GLU A 122 -8.57 10.33 -0.55
C GLU A 122 -8.15 9.62 -1.86
N SER A 123 -8.17 8.28 -1.90
CA SER A 123 -7.84 7.52 -3.11
C SER A 123 -8.82 7.82 -4.25
N PRO A 124 -8.33 8.04 -5.49
CA PRO A 124 -9.19 8.24 -6.65
C PRO A 124 -9.78 6.94 -7.19
N LEU A 125 -9.27 5.78 -6.78
CA LEU A 125 -9.69 4.47 -7.30
C LEU A 125 -11.18 4.18 -7.13
N PRO A 126 -11.86 4.50 -5.99
CA PRO A 126 -13.31 4.27 -5.87
C PRO A 126 -14.11 4.97 -6.98
N THR A 127 -13.81 6.24 -7.27
CA THR A 127 -14.47 6.99 -8.36
C THR A 127 -14.14 6.39 -9.73
N PHE A 128 -12.90 5.96 -9.95
CA PHE A 128 -12.51 5.29 -11.19
C PHE A 128 -13.27 3.97 -11.37
N PHE A 129 -13.44 3.15 -10.35
CA PHE A 129 -14.18 1.88 -10.43
C PHE A 129 -15.65 2.07 -10.84
N GLU A 130 -16.29 3.18 -10.48
CA GLU A 130 -17.65 3.50 -10.89
C GLU A 130 -17.81 3.63 -12.41
N THR A 131 -16.72 3.87 -13.15
CA THR A 131 -16.73 3.90 -14.62
C THR A 131 -16.99 2.55 -15.26
N GLY A 132 -16.72 1.46 -14.55
CA GLY A 132 -16.85 0.09 -15.04
C GLY A 132 -15.80 -0.34 -16.09
N LEU A 133 -14.82 0.50 -16.40
CA LEU A 133 -13.83 0.27 -17.49
C LEU A 133 -12.95 -0.96 -17.28
N ILE A 134 -12.85 -1.46 -16.06
CA ILE A 134 -12.10 -2.69 -15.73
C ILE A 134 -12.96 -3.75 -15.03
N ALA A 135 -14.29 -3.62 -15.05
CA ALA A 135 -15.20 -4.54 -14.34
C ALA A 135 -15.14 -5.98 -14.86
N ASP A 136 -14.67 -6.19 -16.08
CA ASP A 136 -14.45 -7.50 -16.70
C ASP A 136 -13.01 -8.02 -16.53
N ALA A 137 -12.14 -7.30 -15.85
CA ALA A 137 -10.79 -7.75 -15.54
C ALA A 137 -10.81 -9.01 -14.69
N ARG A 138 -9.97 -9.97 -15.02
CA ARG A 138 -9.92 -11.27 -14.35
C ARG A 138 -8.84 -11.32 -13.27
N LEU A 139 -7.83 -10.46 -13.37
CA LEU A 139 -6.75 -10.33 -12.40
C LEU A 139 -6.19 -8.90 -12.41
N ALA A 140 -6.00 -8.31 -11.24
CA ALA A 140 -5.15 -7.14 -11.07
C ALA A 140 -3.80 -7.55 -10.46
N VAL A 141 -2.71 -7.00 -10.99
CA VAL A 141 -1.36 -7.14 -10.43
C VAL A 141 -0.90 -5.74 -10.05
N VAL A 142 -0.77 -5.48 -8.75
CA VAL A 142 -0.26 -4.21 -8.22
C VAL A 142 1.25 -4.33 -8.07
N LEU A 143 2.01 -3.42 -8.70
CA LEU A 143 3.46 -3.53 -8.75
C LEU A 143 4.17 -2.93 -7.53
N GLU A 144 3.57 -3.12 -6.36
CA GLU A 144 4.12 -2.81 -5.05
C GLU A 144 5.50 -3.46 -4.82
N PRO A 145 6.34 -2.90 -3.93
CA PRO A 145 7.63 -3.50 -3.62
C PRO A 145 7.45 -4.89 -2.98
N THR A 146 7.84 -5.92 -3.72
CA THR A 146 7.77 -7.33 -3.29
C THR A 146 9.05 -8.12 -3.58
N ASP A 147 10.12 -7.45 -4.03
CA ASP A 147 11.41 -8.07 -4.37
C ASP A 147 11.27 -9.21 -5.41
N CYS A 148 10.34 -9.05 -6.36
CA CYS A 148 9.98 -10.07 -7.35
C CYS A 148 9.47 -11.39 -6.74
N ILE A 149 8.91 -11.36 -5.54
CA ILE A 149 8.16 -12.44 -4.92
C ILE A 149 6.66 -12.13 -5.08
N LEU A 150 5.83 -13.14 -5.33
CA LEU A 150 4.39 -12.94 -5.39
C LEU A 150 3.85 -12.77 -3.97
N HIS A 151 3.34 -11.59 -3.62
CA HIS A 151 2.66 -11.37 -2.36
C HIS A 151 1.14 -11.46 -2.56
N ALA A 152 0.52 -12.45 -1.93
CA ALA A 152 -0.90 -12.72 -2.04
C ALA A 152 -1.70 -12.14 -0.87
N GLY A 153 -2.87 -11.57 -1.17
CA GLY A 153 -3.71 -10.88 -0.20
C GLY A 153 -3.06 -9.63 0.40
N CYS A 154 -3.71 -9.03 1.38
CA CYS A 154 -3.13 -7.97 2.20
C CYS A 154 -3.87 -7.84 3.54
N LEU A 155 -3.22 -7.29 4.55
CA LEU A 155 -3.87 -6.95 5.82
C LEU A 155 -4.82 -5.76 5.65
N GLY A 156 -5.93 -5.76 6.40
CA GLY A 156 -6.71 -4.56 6.64
C GLY A 156 -5.99 -3.60 7.59
N ASN A 157 -6.45 -2.36 7.64
CA ASN A 157 -5.82 -1.31 8.43
C ASN A 157 -6.85 -0.41 9.09
N ILE A 158 -7.02 -0.53 10.43
CA ILE A 158 -7.79 0.42 11.20
C ILE A 158 -6.85 1.44 11.84
N GLN A 159 -7.20 2.72 11.69
CA GLN A 159 -6.69 3.80 12.53
C GLN A 159 -7.82 4.25 13.45
N ALA A 160 -7.56 4.29 14.74
CA ALA A 160 -8.56 4.67 15.72
C ALA A 160 -7.95 5.55 16.81
N ARG A 161 -8.79 6.38 17.44
CA ARG A 161 -8.44 7.11 18.66
C ARG A 161 -9.23 6.52 19.81
N VAL A 162 -8.57 6.26 20.93
CA VAL A 162 -9.21 5.91 22.18
C VAL A 162 -8.99 7.02 23.19
N THR A 163 -10.08 7.54 23.77
CA THR A 163 -10.07 8.65 24.74
C THR A 163 -10.49 8.14 26.10
N PHE A 164 -9.74 8.55 27.12
CA PHE A 164 -10.03 8.28 28.52
C PHE A 164 -10.36 9.58 29.23
N ARG A 165 -11.45 9.56 30.02
CA ARG A 165 -11.93 10.71 30.78
C ARG A 165 -11.51 10.61 32.24
N GLY A 166 -11.32 11.77 32.82
CA GLY A 166 -11.02 11.94 34.23
C GLY A 166 -11.66 13.21 34.78
N GLU A 167 -11.12 13.71 35.88
CA GLU A 167 -11.56 14.94 36.53
C GLU A 167 -10.33 15.77 36.94
N SER A 168 -10.30 17.04 36.51
CA SER A 168 -9.19 17.95 36.81
C SER A 168 -9.09 18.25 38.30
N ALA A 169 -7.85 18.27 38.80
CA ALA A 169 -7.52 18.64 40.17
C ALA A 169 -6.12 19.28 40.25
N HIS A 170 -5.84 19.89 41.36
CA HIS A 170 -4.46 20.37 41.66
C HIS A 170 -3.53 19.16 41.87
N SER A 171 -2.38 19.10 41.20
CA SER A 171 -1.45 17.96 41.28
C SER A 171 -0.96 17.65 42.72
N ALA A 172 -0.98 18.61 43.62
CA ALA A 172 -0.67 18.42 45.04
C ALA A 172 -1.82 17.80 45.86
N ARG A 173 -3.03 17.65 45.26
CA ARG A 173 -4.24 17.08 45.87
C ARG A 173 -4.93 16.08 44.90
N PRO A 174 -4.21 15.07 44.41
CA PRO A 174 -4.73 14.17 43.37
C PRO A 174 -5.99 13.40 43.77
N TRP A 175 -6.25 13.27 45.09
CA TRP A 175 -7.44 12.59 45.62
C TRP A 175 -8.75 13.39 45.42
N THR A 176 -8.68 14.63 44.92
CA THR A 176 -9.87 15.45 44.60
C THR A 176 -10.28 15.37 43.14
N GLY A 177 -9.60 14.57 42.31
CA GLY A 177 -9.86 14.37 40.91
C GLY A 177 -9.60 12.94 40.44
N VAL A 178 -9.69 12.73 39.14
CA VAL A 178 -9.40 11.45 38.46
C VAL A 178 -8.40 11.72 37.35
N ASN A 179 -7.24 11.07 37.39
CA ASN A 179 -6.19 11.28 36.41
C ASN A 179 -6.45 10.46 35.13
N ALA A 180 -6.84 11.14 34.05
CA ALA A 180 -7.11 10.49 32.76
C ALA A 180 -5.89 9.79 32.17
N ILE A 181 -4.65 10.25 32.43
CA ILE A 181 -3.44 9.53 32.00
C ILE A 181 -3.32 8.19 32.72
N HIS A 182 -3.67 8.12 34.02
CA HIS A 182 -3.68 6.85 34.74
C HIS A 182 -4.74 5.89 34.21
N GLU A 183 -5.91 6.40 33.84
CA GLU A 183 -6.96 5.58 33.18
C GLU A 183 -6.51 5.07 31.82
N LEU A 184 -5.83 5.91 31.01
CA LEU A 184 -5.26 5.53 29.74
C LEU A 184 -4.22 4.39 29.92
N VAL A 185 -3.29 4.54 30.87
CA VAL A 185 -2.26 3.50 31.14
C VAL A 185 -2.91 2.18 31.52
N ARG A 186 -3.96 2.18 32.36
CA ARG A 186 -4.71 0.97 32.73
C ARG A 186 -5.48 0.41 31.54
N GLY A 187 -6.14 1.27 30.75
CA GLY A 187 -6.96 0.85 29.61
C GLY A 187 -6.16 0.29 28.45
N LEU A 188 -4.89 0.72 28.29
CA LEU A 188 -4.00 0.19 27.26
C LEU A 188 -3.19 -1.04 27.71
N GLN A 189 -3.20 -1.40 29.00
CA GLN A 189 -2.46 -2.56 29.51
C GLN A 189 -2.72 -3.86 28.73
N PRO A 190 -3.97 -4.20 28.32
CA PRO A 190 -4.23 -5.39 27.50
C PRO A 190 -3.49 -5.38 26.15
N LEU A 191 -3.24 -4.20 25.56
CA LEU A 191 -2.52 -4.10 24.29
C LEU A 191 -1.00 -4.30 24.45
N VAL A 192 -0.45 -3.94 25.63
CA VAL A 192 0.99 -4.12 25.92
C VAL A 192 1.33 -5.61 26.02
N GLU A 193 0.39 -6.42 26.50
CA GLU A 193 0.56 -7.87 26.68
C GLU A 193 0.04 -8.68 25.49
N LEU A 194 -0.59 -8.03 24.50
CA LEU A 194 -1.17 -8.69 23.35
C LEU A 194 -0.08 -9.24 22.43
N ALA A 195 -0.01 -10.55 22.31
CA ALA A 195 0.84 -11.20 21.32
C ALA A 195 0.22 -11.04 19.91
N PRO A 196 1.05 -10.93 18.85
CA PRO A 196 0.57 -11.06 17.48
C PRO A 196 -0.25 -12.33 17.29
N LEU A 197 -1.34 -12.25 16.54
CA LEU A 197 -2.19 -13.40 16.22
C LEU A 197 -1.90 -13.87 14.79
N ASP A 198 -1.39 -15.08 14.65
CA ASP A 198 -1.18 -15.71 13.36
C ASP A 198 -2.50 -16.31 12.85
N VAL A 199 -2.88 -15.96 11.61
CA VAL A 199 -4.07 -16.43 10.91
C VAL A 199 -3.65 -17.16 9.65
N GLU A 200 -3.94 -18.45 9.59
CA GLU A 200 -3.63 -19.29 8.42
C GLU A 200 -4.75 -19.18 7.39
N LEU A 201 -4.40 -18.82 6.14
CA LEU A 201 -5.32 -18.75 5.02
C LEU A 201 -4.61 -19.18 3.73
N ASP A 202 -5.13 -20.19 3.04
CA ASP A 202 -4.59 -20.74 1.79
C ASP A 202 -3.10 -21.11 1.88
N GLY A 203 -2.64 -21.59 3.03
CA GLY A 203 -1.26 -21.97 3.29
C GLY A 203 -0.31 -20.79 3.55
N LEU A 204 -0.86 -19.58 3.74
CA LEU A 204 -0.13 -18.38 4.11
C LEU A 204 -0.47 -17.94 5.53
N THR A 205 0.54 -17.49 6.27
CA THR A 205 0.39 -16.99 7.65
C THR A 205 0.31 -15.47 7.66
N PHE A 206 -0.89 -14.91 7.86
CA PHE A 206 -1.09 -13.49 8.10
C PHE A 206 -1.01 -13.18 9.58
N ARG A 207 -0.34 -12.10 9.96
CA ARG A 207 -0.13 -11.76 11.37
C ARG A 207 -0.89 -10.50 11.74
N GLU A 208 -1.93 -10.65 12.58
CA GLU A 208 -2.66 -9.51 13.14
C GLU A 208 -1.85 -8.86 14.26
N VAL A 209 -1.81 -7.52 14.26
CA VAL A 209 -1.14 -6.74 15.31
C VAL A 209 -1.92 -5.47 15.63
N VAL A 210 -1.97 -5.11 16.92
CA VAL A 210 -2.49 -3.83 17.39
C VAL A 210 -1.36 -3.07 18.07
N SER A 211 -1.17 -1.81 17.68
CA SER A 211 -0.13 -0.95 18.26
C SER A 211 -0.70 0.41 18.67
N ALA A 212 -0.33 0.89 19.85
CA ALA A 212 -0.50 2.30 20.18
C ALA A 212 0.67 3.07 19.55
N VAL A 213 0.34 4.00 18.64
CA VAL A 213 1.34 4.72 17.82
C VAL A 213 1.55 6.16 18.27
N ARG A 214 0.63 6.71 19.07
CA ARG A 214 0.74 8.05 19.65
C ARG A 214 -0.04 8.11 20.97
N VAL A 215 0.43 8.92 21.92
CA VAL A 215 -0.27 9.23 23.18
C VAL A 215 -0.25 10.74 23.40
N SER A 216 -1.37 11.29 23.89
CA SER A 216 -1.52 12.71 24.23
C SER A 216 -2.31 12.86 25.53
N GLY A 217 -1.95 13.87 26.36
CA GLY A 217 -2.66 14.18 27.59
C GLY A 217 -1.94 15.20 28.45
N GLY A 218 -2.73 15.92 29.26
CA GLY A 218 -2.23 16.96 30.17
C GLY A 218 -2.15 18.35 29.52
N ILE A 219 -2.38 19.39 30.32
CA ILE A 219 -2.40 20.81 29.89
C ILE A 219 -1.36 21.65 30.65
N ALA A 220 -0.99 21.24 31.86
CA ALA A 220 -0.01 21.93 32.68
C ALA A 220 0.57 21.01 33.78
N ALA A 221 1.81 21.25 34.22
CA ALA A 221 2.49 20.40 35.20
C ALA A 221 1.84 20.34 36.59
N THR A 222 1.01 21.33 36.93
CA THR A 222 0.33 21.43 38.24
C THR A 222 -1.14 20.96 38.19
N VAL A 223 -1.61 20.40 37.05
CA VAL A 223 -3.01 20.00 36.85
C VAL A 223 -3.07 18.49 36.61
N ILE A 224 -3.93 17.80 37.36
CA ILE A 224 -4.37 16.44 37.04
C ILE A 224 -5.20 16.49 35.77
N PRO A 225 -4.85 15.77 34.67
CA PRO A 225 -5.56 15.88 33.40
C PRO A 225 -6.93 15.20 33.44
N ALA A 226 -7.94 15.89 32.91
CA ALA A 226 -9.29 15.36 32.73
C ALA A 226 -9.46 14.56 31.46
N GLU A 227 -8.50 14.60 30.55
CA GLU A 227 -8.52 13.87 29.28
C GLU A 227 -7.14 13.37 28.89
N ALA A 228 -7.08 12.17 28.38
CA ALA A 228 -5.92 11.60 27.72
C ALA A 228 -6.36 10.69 26.57
N SER A 229 -5.60 10.63 25.50
CA SER A 229 -5.95 9.80 24.34
C SER A 229 -4.74 9.05 23.78
N ALA A 230 -5.01 7.95 23.11
CA ALA A 230 -4.02 7.24 22.29
C ALA A 230 -4.56 7.04 20.88
N GLU A 231 -3.65 7.10 19.88
CA GLU A 231 -3.93 6.64 18.53
C GLU A 231 -3.47 5.19 18.40
N LEU A 232 -4.36 4.35 17.88
CA LEU A 232 -4.17 2.92 17.70
C LEU A 232 -4.12 2.60 16.21
N ASN A 233 -3.25 1.68 15.83
CA ASN A 233 -3.22 1.07 14.51
C ASN A 233 -3.46 -0.43 14.66
N PHE A 234 -4.50 -0.95 14.00
CA PHE A 234 -4.79 -2.38 13.97
C PHE A 234 -4.64 -2.90 12.55
N ARG A 235 -3.70 -3.81 12.35
CA ARG A 235 -3.50 -4.58 11.13
C ARG A 235 -4.19 -5.93 11.30
N TYR A 236 -5.30 -6.14 10.58
CA TYR A 236 -6.10 -7.37 10.71
C TYR A 236 -6.00 -8.26 9.46
N ALA A 237 -6.08 -9.57 9.66
CA ALA A 237 -5.93 -10.55 8.59
C ALA A 237 -7.16 -10.63 7.67
N PRO A 238 -7.01 -11.13 6.43
CA PRO A 238 -8.14 -11.51 5.59
C PRO A 238 -9.05 -12.55 6.27
N GLY A 239 -10.32 -12.55 5.86
CA GLY A 239 -11.35 -13.38 6.47
C GLY A 239 -12.11 -12.71 7.61
N ARG A 240 -11.69 -11.52 8.02
CA ARG A 240 -12.40 -10.67 8.97
C ARG A 240 -13.04 -9.49 8.24
N SER A 241 -14.33 -9.24 8.44
CA SER A 241 -15.00 -8.04 7.91
C SER A 241 -14.52 -6.77 8.62
N ARG A 242 -14.81 -5.59 8.04
CA ARG A 242 -14.50 -4.29 8.67
C ARG A 242 -15.18 -4.17 10.04
N GLU A 243 -16.45 -4.60 10.14
CA GLU A 243 -17.26 -4.54 11.36
C GLU A 243 -16.71 -5.50 12.44
N GLU A 244 -16.30 -6.70 12.05
CA GLU A 244 -15.67 -7.68 12.97
C GLU A 244 -14.32 -7.17 13.47
N ALA A 245 -13.52 -6.52 12.62
CA ALA A 245 -12.26 -5.91 13.02
C ALA A 245 -12.47 -4.75 14.00
N GLU A 246 -13.46 -3.89 13.77
CA GLU A 246 -13.82 -2.82 14.71
C GLU A 246 -14.34 -3.38 16.04
N ALA A 247 -15.20 -4.39 15.99
CA ALA A 247 -15.69 -5.05 17.21
C ALA A 247 -14.54 -5.63 18.02
N ARG A 248 -13.60 -6.29 17.35
CA ARG A 248 -12.38 -6.81 17.99
C ARG A 248 -11.55 -5.71 18.65
N LEU A 249 -11.36 -4.56 17.97
CA LEU A 249 -10.62 -3.45 18.56
C LEU A 249 -11.34 -2.88 19.80
N ARG A 250 -12.68 -2.78 19.78
CA ARG A 250 -13.48 -2.34 20.92
C ARG A 250 -13.34 -3.29 22.13
N GLU A 251 -13.29 -4.60 21.89
CA GLU A 251 -13.06 -5.59 22.94
C GLU A 251 -11.70 -5.44 23.62
N LEU A 252 -10.69 -5.00 22.88
CA LEU A 252 -9.32 -4.83 23.38
C LEU A 252 -9.15 -3.59 24.26
N VAL A 253 -10.01 -2.57 24.11
CA VAL A 253 -9.98 -1.31 24.86
C VAL A 253 -11.36 -0.94 25.43
N PRO A 254 -11.95 -1.83 26.27
CA PRO A 254 -13.36 -1.72 26.66
C PRO A 254 -13.67 -0.51 27.55
N SER A 255 -12.67 0.06 28.22
CA SER A 255 -12.84 1.19 29.16
C SER A 255 -12.62 2.56 28.53
N GLY A 256 -12.22 2.64 27.24
CA GLY A 256 -12.01 3.88 26.51
C GLY A 256 -13.15 4.20 25.54
N GLU A 257 -13.32 5.48 25.25
CA GLU A 257 -14.20 5.96 24.17
C GLU A 257 -13.45 5.79 22.84
N LEU A 258 -13.80 4.73 22.06
CA LEU A 258 -13.14 4.42 20.79
C LEU A 258 -13.84 5.11 19.62
N GLU A 259 -13.10 5.94 18.91
CA GLU A 259 -13.45 6.56 17.63
C GLU A 259 -12.63 5.92 16.51
N VAL A 260 -13.26 5.31 15.51
CA VAL A 260 -12.60 4.80 14.31
C VAL A 260 -12.39 5.98 13.35
N LEU A 261 -11.13 6.27 13.02
CA LEU A 261 -10.75 7.36 12.11
C LEU A 261 -10.73 6.89 10.66
N SER A 262 -10.28 5.66 10.43
CA SER A 262 -10.32 5.01 9.12
C SER A 262 -10.32 3.49 9.29
N ASN A 263 -10.90 2.78 8.31
CA ASN A 263 -10.90 1.33 8.25
C ASN A 263 -10.79 0.86 6.79
N SER A 264 -9.58 0.52 6.37
CA SER A 264 -9.31 -0.04 5.05
C SER A 264 -9.43 -1.57 5.11
N PRO A 265 -10.14 -2.21 4.15
CA PRO A 265 -10.38 -3.66 4.19
C PRO A 265 -9.11 -4.46 3.98
N SER A 266 -9.12 -5.73 4.40
CA SER A 266 -8.15 -6.73 3.97
C SER A 266 -8.56 -7.35 2.63
N ALA A 267 -7.65 -8.05 1.96
CA ALA A 267 -7.96 -8.81 0.76
C ALA A 267 -7.53 -10.29 0.88
N PRO A 268 -8.34 -11.23 0.35
CA PRO A 268 -7.97 -12.64 0.30
C PRO A 268 -6.78 -12.88 -0.63
N PRO A 269 -6.07 -14.02 -0.51
CA PRO A 269 -4.88 -14.32 -1.30
C PRO A 269 -5.06 -14.46 -2.81
N ALA A 270 -6.27 -14.74 -3.31
CA ALA A 270 -6.61 -14.93 -4.72
C ALA A 270 -5.74 -15.98 -5.48
N LEU A 271 -5.09 -16.91 -4.77
CA LEU A 271 -4.16 -17.90 -5.36
C LEU A 271 -4.84 -18.98 -6.19
N THR A 272 -6.16 -19.14 -6.08
CA THR A 272 -6.97 -20.08 -6.89
C THR A 272 -7.37 -19.51 -8.25
N ASN A 273 -7.10 -18.23 -8.51
CA ASN A 273 -7.32 -17.62 -9.81
C ASN A 273 -6.32 -18.20 -10.84
N PRO A 274 -6.79 -18.71 -12.01
CA PRO A 274 -5.89 -19.34 -12.99
C PRO A 274 -4.79 -18.41 -13.52
N LEU A 275 -5.04 -17.09 -13.60
CA LEU A 275 -4.03 -16.12 -14.03
C LEU A 275 -3.00 -15.88 -12.92
N ALA A 276 -3.43 -15.80 -11.66
CA ALA A 276 -2.52 -15.72 -10.52
C ALA A 276 -1.64 -16.98 -10.42
N GLU A 277 -2.21 -18.17 -10.68
CA GLU A 277 -1.48 -19.43 -10.72
C GLU A 277 -0.48 -19.47 -11.88
N ALA A 278 -0.83 -18.93 -13.06
CA ALA A 278 0.09 -18.80 -14.19
C ALA A 278 1.26 -17.85 -13.90
N LEU A 279 1.05 -16.72 -13.19
CA LEU A 279 2.14 -15.86 -12.74
C LEU A 279 2.97 -16.55 -11.65
N ARG A 280 2.33 -17.19 -10.67
CA ARG A 280 2.99 -17.95 -9.60
C ARG A 280 3.97 -19.00 -10.14
N ALA A 281 3.63 -19.68 -11.23
CA ALA A 281 4.51 -20.67 -11.85
C ALA A 281 5.82 -20.09 -12.41
N ARG A 282 5.93 -18.76 -12.52
CA ARG A 282 7.10 -18.04 -13.05
C ARG A 282 7.96 -17.38 -11.98
N VAL A 283 7.48 -17.37 -10.73
CA VAL A 283 8.17 -16.73 -9.61
C VAL A 283 8.65 -17.79 -8.61
N PRO A 284 9.76 -17.54 -7.87
CA PRO A 284 10.34 -18.57 -7.01
C PRO A 284 9.47 -18.84 -5.77
N ASP A 285 8.84 -17.81 -5.22
CA ASP A 285 8.19 -17.87 -3.91
C ASP A 285 6.88 -17.09 -3.86
N VAL A 286 6.04 -17.47 -2.91
CA VAL A 286 4.79 -16.78 -2.55
C VAL A 286 4.81 -16.46 -1.06
N ALA A 287 4.41 -15.25 -0.70
CA ALA A 287 4.31 -14.80 0.67
C ALA A 287 3.00 -14.03 0.92
N PRO A 288 2.53 -13.91 2.17
CA PRO A 288 1.43 -13.02 2.50
C PRO A 288 1.92 -11.55 2.46
N LYS A 289 1.10 -10.63 1.98
CA LYS A 289 1.42 -9.19 2.11
C LYS A 289 1.08 -8.74 3.54
N GLN A 290 2.10 -8.50 4.35
CA GLN A 290 1.96 -8.06 5.76
C GLN A 290 1.78 -6.54 5.89
N ALA A 291 1.15 -5.92 4.89
CA ALA A 291 0.77 -4.52 4.85
C ALA A 291 -0.58 -4.39 4.13
N TRP A 292 -1.19 -3.22 4.19
CA TRP A 292 -2.31 -2.88 3.32
C TRP A 292 -1.76 -2.43 1.96
N THR A 293 -2.47 -2.77 0.89
CA THR A 293 -2.19 -2.30 -0.47
C THR A 293 -3.50 -2.18 -1.26
N PRO A 294 -3.50 -1.49 -2.40
CA PRO A 294 -4.67 -1.34 -3.26
C PRO A 294 -5.32 -2.65 -3.76
N VAL A 295 -4.67 -3.81 -3.62
CA VAL A 295 -5.32 -5.11 -3.91
C VAL A 295 -6.64 -5.27 -3.15
N ALA A 296 -6.78 -4.64 -1.97
CA ALA A 296 -8.03 -4.63 -1.22
C ALA A 296 -9.15 -3.87 -1.95
N GLN A 297 -8.83 -2.78 -2.63
CA GLN A 297 -9.80 -1.98 -3.37
C GLN A 297 -10.29 -2.74 -4.64
N PHE A 298 -9.40 -3.46 -5.32
CA PHE A 298 -9.79 -4.35 -6.43
C PHE A 298 -10.67 -5.50 -5.93
N ALA A 299 -10.30 -6.14 -4.81
CA ALA A 299 -11.08 -7.23 -4.22
C ALA A 299 -12.51 -6.79 -3.83
N GLU A 300 -12.70 -5.56 -3.34
CA GLU A 300 -14.03 -4.99 -3.07
C GLU A 300 -14.88 -4.85 -4.35
N GLN A 301 -14.27 -4.75 -5.52
CA GLN A 301 -14.96 -4.73 -6.82
C GLN A 301 -15.17 -6.15 -7.40
N GLY A 302 -14.80 -7.20 -6.66
CA GLY A 302 -14.88 -8.58 -7.15
C GLY A 302 -13.80 -8.94 -8.17
N ILE A 303 -12.74 -8.15 -8.28
CA ILE A 303 -11.57 -8.41 -9.12
C ILE A 303 -10.49 -9.04 -8.24
N ASP A 304 -10.11 -10.28 -8.55
CA ASP A 304 -8.97 -10.92 -7.89
C ASP A 304 -7.70 -10.09 -8.08
N ALA A 305 -6.92 -9.93 -7.00
CA ALA A 305 -5.75 -9.07 -7.04
C ALA A 305 -4.58 -9.63 -6.23
N ILE A 306 -3.37 -9.40 -6.72
CA ILE A 306 -2.10 -9.81 -6.10
C ILE A 306 -1.07 -8.69 -6.21
N ASN A 307 -0.02 -8.75 -5.39
CA ASN A 307 1.11 -7.83 -5.51
C ASN A 307 2.31 -8.55 -6.13
N TYR A 308 2.91 -7.93 -7.13
CA TYR A 308 4.16 -8.41 -7.71
C TYR A 308 4.92 -7.24 -8.35
N GLY A 309 6.02 -6.83 -7.78
CA GLY A 309 6.82 -5.73 -8.29
C GLY A 309 8.30 -5.84 -7.94
N PRO A 310 9.14 -4.98 -8.55
CA PRO A 310 10.60 -5.11 -8.47
C PRO A 310 11.21 -4.52 -7.21
N GLY A 311 10.51 -3.57 -6.53
CA GLY A 311 11.02 -2.91 -5.34
C GLY A 311 11.12 -3.84 -4.15
N ALA A 312 12.01 -3.54 -3.23
CA ALA A 312 12.16 -4.25 -1.97
C ALA A 312 11.52 -3.46 -0.82
N THR A 313 10.56 -4.07 -0.10
CA THR A 313 9.86 -3.43 1.03
C THR A 313 10.82 -2.90 2.10
N ALA A 314 12.01 -3.51 2.21
CA ALA A 314 13.05 -3.08 3.16
C ALA A 314 13.56 -1.66 2.91
N TYR A 315 13.38 -1.12 1.70
CA TYR A 315 13.82 0.23 1.33
C TYR A 315 12.68 1.25 1.23
N ALA A 316 11.42 0.80 1.23
CA ALA A 316 10.25 1.68 1.22
C ALA A 316 10.27 2.65 2.41
N HIS A 317 9.91 3.92 2.17
CA HIS A 317 9.79 4.99 3.18
C HIS A 317 11.10 5.33 3.91
N LYS A 318 12.25 5.04 3.31
CA LYS A 318 13.57 5.31 3.91
C LYS A 318 14.36 6.38 3.16
N ARG A 319 15.22 7.07 3.89
CA ARG A 319 16.14 8.07 3.33
C ARG A 319 17.12 7.46 2.31
N ASP A 320 17.53 6.22 2.51
CA ASP A 320 18.43 5.45 1.64
C ASP A 320 17.67 4.57 0.63
N GLU A 321 16.45 4.97 0.25
CA GLU A 321 15.62 4.24 -0.68
C GLU A 321 16.33 3.99 -2.00
N GLN A 322 16.24 2.76 -2.48
CA GLN A 322 16.88 2.30 -3.71
C GLN A 322 16.21 1.04 -4.26
N ILE A 323 16.44 0.79 -5.56
CA ILE A 323 16.01 -0.42 -6.24
C ILE A 323 17.16 -1.00 -7.07
N ALA A 324 17.37 -2.30 -6.97
CA ALA A 324 18.36 -2.99 -7.78
C ALA A 324 17.92 -3.05 -9.26
N VAL A 325 18.83 -2.72 -10.20
CA VAL A 325 18.54 -2.81 -11.63
C VAL A 325 18.18 -4.24 -12.03
N ALA A 326 18.87 -5.23 -11.48
CA ALA A 326 18.55 -6.64 -11.74
C ALA A 326 17.13 -7.05 -11.30
N SER A 327 16.53 -6.38 -10.30
CA SER A 327 15.12 -6.62 -9.90
C SER A 327 14.15 -6.00 -10.90
N LEU A 328 14.47 -4.83 -11.45
CA LEU A 328 13.69 -4.21 -12.52
C LEU A 328 13.65 -5.13 -13.76
N ASP A 329 14.81 -5.60 -14.21
CA ASP A 329 14.94 -6.49 -15.37
C ASP A 329 14.16 -7.80 -15.15
N ARG A 330 14.33 -8.44 -14.00
CA ARG A 330 13.62 -9.67 -13.63
C ARG A 330 12.10 -9.48 -13.64
N CYS A 331 11.61 -8.39 -13.04
CA CYS A 331 10.18 -8.09 -12.98
C CYS A 331 9.61 -7.89 -14.39
N TRP A 332 10.29 -7.11 -15.24
CA TRP A 332 9.90 -6.87 -16.62
C TRP A 332 9.86 -8.18 -17.43
N GLU A 333 10.91 -8.99 -17.41
CA GLU A 333 10.96 -10.28 -18.10
C GLU A 333 9.84 -11.22 -17.66
N THR A 334 9.59 -11.30 -16.35
CA THR A 334 8.54 -12.15 -15.78
C THR A 334 7.15 -11.71 -16.24
N LEU A 335 6.84 -10.41 -16.13
CA LEU A 335 5.53 -9.88 -16.52
C LEU A 335 5.33 -9.91 -18.03
N HIS A 336 6.37 -9.64 -18.84
CA HIS A 336 6.32 -9.78 -20.29
C HIS A 336 5.94 -11.22 -20.68
N ALA A 337 6.71 -12.20 -20.18
CA ALA A 337 6.42 -13.61 -20.47
C ALA A 337 5.07 -14.09 -19.94
N PHE A 338 4.57 -13.52 -18.84
CA PHE A 338 3.26 -13.81 -18.30
C PHE A 338 2.15 -13.24 -19.19
N LEU A 339 2.20 -11.95 -19.51
CA LEU A 339 1.17 -11.26 -20.28
C LEU A 339 1.08 -11.80 -21.72
N ASP A 340 2.20 -12.17 -22.35
CA ASP A 340 2.21 -12.80 -23.67
C ASP A 340 1.55 -14.21 -23.69
N SER A 341 1.32 -14.81 -22.53
CA SER A 341 0.78 -16.18 -22.41
C SER A 341 -0.71 -16.22 -22.06
N VAL A 342 -1.38 -15.09 -21.84
CA VAL A 342 -2.75 -15.04 -21.30
C VAL A 342 -3.78 -14.26 -22.16
#